data_f27380f2e8547536485726f5ea9be490
#
_entry.id   f27380f2e8547536485726f5ea9be490
#
_cell.length_a   1.000
_cell.length_b   1.000
_cell.length_c   1.000
_cell.angle_alpha   90.00
_cell.angle_beta   90.00
_cell.angle_gamma   90.00
#
_symmetry.space_group_name_H-M   'P 1'
#
loop_
_entity.id
_entity.type
_entity.pdbx_description
1 polymer ?
#
loop_
_entity_poly.entity_id
_entity_poly.type
_entity_poly.pdbx_seq_one_letter_code
_entity_poly.pdbx_strand_id
1 'polypeptide(L)'
;HELMYRRESVFEASRGMQRFVVGLAKKVLIANQVGALWEQISAMSAPSAVTAWLGAIAFTFQIYFDFSGYSDMAIGLGHLFGFHFLENFEHPYESRTVTEFWRRWHISLGTWFREYVYIPLGGNRHGKGRQILNLAIVWFLTGLWHGASWNFVLWGLYYAVLLILEKIFLLRWLDKAPKWVGHVYTI
;
A
#
# COMPACT_ATOMS: atom_id res chain seq x y z
N HIS A 1 18.87 -0.60 -17.96
CA HIS A 1 19.98 -1.57 -17.96
C HIS A 1 19.46 -3.00 -18.20
N GLU A 2 18.41 -3.46 -17.48
CA GLU A 2 17.85 -4.82 -17.66
C GLU A 2 17.29 -5.09 -19.05
N LEU A 3 16.70 -4.10 -19.71
CA LEU A 3 16.19 -4.25 -21.09
C LEU A 3 17.27 -4.72 -22.09
N MET A 4 18.53 -4.35 -21.87
CA MET A 4 19.66 -4.69 -22.77
C MET A 4 20.46 -5.92 -22.31
N TYR A 5 20.42 -6.27 -21.03
CA TYR A 5 21.27 -7.30 -20.40
C TYR A 5 20.47 -8.36 -19.62
N ARG A 6 19.17 -8.52 -19.94
CA ARG A 6 18.34 -9.55 -19.30
C ARG A 6 18.92 -10.95 -19.54
N ARG A 7 18.83 -11.78 -18.53
CA ARG A 7 19.19 -13.19 -18.61
C ARG A 7 17.96 -14.04 -18.38
N GLU A 8 17.61 -14.84 -19.36
CA GLU A 8 16.53 -15.83 -19.24
C GLU A 8 17.13 -17.16 -18.77
N SER A 9 16.55 -17.78 -17.77
CA SER A 9 16.95 -19.11 -17.31
C SER A 9 15.73 -19.93 -16.92
N VAL A 10 15.80 -21.25 -17.08
CA VAL A 10 14.75 -22.19 -16.67
C VAL A 10 14.48 -22.08 -15.16
N PHE A 11 15.52 -21.79 -14.36
CA PHE A 11 15.39 -21.62 -12.92
C PHE A 11 14.56 -20.38 -12.58
N GLU A 12 14.86 -19.21 -13.18
CA GLU A 12 14.08 -17.98 -12.97
C GLU A 12 12.65 -18.13 -13.51
N ALA A 13 12.47 -18.82 -14.64
CA ALA A 13 11.14 -19.12 -15.18
C ALA A 13 10.32 -19.98 -14.21
N SER A 14 10.92 -21.02 -13.62
CA SER A 14 10.27 -21.86 -12.61
C SER A 14 9.84 -21.06 -11.37
N ARG A 15 10.73 -20.20 -10.83
CA ARG A 15 10.42 -19.32 -9.71
C ARG A 15 9.30 -18.33 -10.05
N GLY A 16 9.36 -17.76 -11.25
CA GLY A 16 8.33 -16.84 -11.75
C GLY A 16 6.96 -17.51 -11.85
N MET A 17 6.91 -18.74 -12.36
CA MET A 17 5.67 -19.50 -12.41
C MET A 17 5.11 -19.83 -11.03
N GLN A 18 5.96 -20.26 -10.09
CA GLN A 18 5.54 -20.52 -8.70
C GLN A 18 4.95 -19.25 -8.07
N ARG A 19 5.62 -18.12 -8.24
CA ARG A 19 5.14 -16.83 -7.70
C ARG A 19 3.81 -16.41 -8.35
N PHE A 20 3.68 -16.57 -9.65
CA PHE A 20 2.43 -16.31 -10.36
C PHE A 20 1.26 -17.14 -9.81
N VAL A 21 1.48 -18.44 -9.62
CA VAL A 21 0.45 -19.34 -9.06
C VAL A 21 0.07 -18.94 -7.63
N VAL A 22 1.04 -18.55 -6.79
CA VAL A 22 0.76 -18.05 -5.43
C VAL A 22 -0.06 -16.75 -5.50
N GLY A 23 0.29 -15.81 -6.38
CA GLY A 23 -0.49 -14.59 -6.60
C GLY A 23 -1.92 -14.86 -7.05
N LEU A 24 -2.09 -15.78 -7.99
CA LEU A 24 -3.40 -16.23 -8.47
C LEU A 24 -4.21 -16.90 -7.34
N ALA A 25 -3.57 -17.72 -6.51
CA ALA A 25 -4.22 -18.33 -5.35
C ALA A 25 -4.70 -17.27 -4.33
N LYS A 26 -3.90 -16.24 -4.04
CA LYS A 26 -4.33 -15.10 -3.22
C LYS A 26 -5.59 -14.43 -3.76
N LYS A 27 -5.64 -14.19 -5.07
CA LYS A 27 -6.80 -13.57 -5.74
C LYS A 27 -8.04 -14.47 -5.69
N VAL A 28 -7.91 -15.72 -6.11
CA VAL A 28 -9.07 -16.61 -6.32
C VAL A 28 -9.57 -17.21 -5.00
N LEU A 29 -8.66 -17.68 -4.14
CA LEU A 29 -9.02 -18.42 -2.94
C LEU A 29 -9.30 -17.52 -1.73
N ILE A 30 -8.73 -16.31 -1.70
CA ILE A 30 -8.89 -15.40 -0.55
C ILE A 30 -9.65 -14.15 -0.96
N ALA A 31 -9.09 -13.32 -1.85
CA ALA A 31 -9.66 -12.00 -2.14
C ALA A 31 -11.09 -12.09 -2.69
N ASN A 32 -11.37 -12.98 -3.62
CA ASN A 32 -12.72 -13.14 -4.17
C ASN A 32 -13.72 -13.63 -3.12
N GLN A 33 -13.32 -14.52 -2.20
CA GLN A 33 -14.22 -15.04 -1.16
C GLN A 33 -14.56 -13.98 -0.12
N VAL A 34 -13.55 -13.27 0.40
CA VAL A 34 -13.80 -12.19 1.37
C VAL A 34 -14.45 -10.97 0.71
N GLY A 35 -14.21 -10.76 -0.59
CA GLY A 35 -14.89 -9.75 -1.39
C GLY A 35 -16.40 -9.99 -1.50
N ALA A 36 -16.80 -11.23 -1.79
CA ALA A 36 -18.21 -11.62 -1.82
C ALA A 36 -18.90 -11.40 -0.45
N LEU A 37 -18.18 -11.69 0.64
CA LEU A 37 -18.67 -11.40 2.00
C LEU A 37 -18.84 -9.89 2.23
N TRP A 38 -17.86 -9.08 1.83
CA TRP A 38 -17.95 -7.62 1.91
C TRP A 38 -19.13 -7.08 1.11
N GLU A 39 -19.35 -7.53 -0.12
CA GLU A 39 -20.48 -7.12 -0.97
C GLU A 39 -21.82 -7.40 -0.30
N GLN A 40 -21.99 -8.58 0.30
CA GLN A 40 -23.21 -8.92 1.03
C GLN A 40 -23.44 -8.00 2.24
N ILE A 41 -22.38 -7.75 3.04
CA ILE A 41 -22.48 -6.91 4.24
C ILE A 41 -22.74 -5.45 3.85
N SER A 42 -22.05 -4.92 2.84
CA SER A 42 -22.18 -3.54 2.38
C SER A 42 -23.57 -3.22 1.78
N ALA A 43 -24.28 -4.25 1.29
CA ALA A 43 -25.64 -4.10 0.78
C ALA A 43 -26.72 -4.10 1.89
N MET A 44 -26.36 -4.38 3.16
CA MET A 44 -27.31 -4.37 4.27
C MET A 44 -27.70 -2.93 4.65
N SER A 45 -28.99 -2.66 4.79
CA SER A 45 -29.50 -1.32 5.17
C SER A 45 -29.21 -0.98 6.65
N ALA A 46 -29.09 -1.98 7.52
CA ALA A 46 -28.86 -1.79 8.96
C ALA A 46 -28.01 -2.96 9.53
N PRO A 47 -26.70 -3.01 9.25
CA PRO A 47 -25.83 -4.05 9.83
C PRO A 47 -25.67 -3.83 11.34
N SER A 48 -25.60 -4.93 12.11
CA SER A 48 -25.22 -4.86 13.51
C SER A 48 -23.75 -4.39 13.64
N ALA A 49 -23.34 -3.91 14.83
CA ALA A 49 -21.96 -3.51 15.06
C ALA A 49 -20.96 -4.65 14.76
N VAL A 50 -21.29 -5.89 15.15
CA VAL A 50 -20.47 -7.06 14.86
C VAL A 50 -20.37 -7.31 13.35
N THR A 51 -21.49 -7.23 12.63
CA THR A 51 -21.52 -7.39 11.17
C THR A 51 -20.71 -6.29 10.48
N ALA A 52 -20.79 -5.04 10.95
CA ALA A 52 -20.01 -3.92 10.40
C ALA A 52 -18.50 -4.14 10.59
N TRP A 53 -18.07 -4.60 11.78
CA TRP A 53 -16.67 -4.96 12.02
C TRP A 53 -16.21 -6.13 11.15
N LEU A 54 -17.03 -7.16 11.00
CA LEU A 54 -16.73 -8.27 10.09
C LEU A 54 -16.56 -7.78 8.65
N GLY A 55 -17.42 -6.86 8.20
CA GLY A 55 -17.31 -6.23 6.89
C GLY A 55 -16.01 -5.43 6.71
N ALA A 56 -15.62 -4.64 7.72
CA ALA A 56 -14.37 -3.88 7.68
C ALA A 56 -13.14 -4.80 7.58
N ILE A 57 -13.13 -5.90 8.36
CA ILE A 57 -12.06 -6.91 8.31
C ILE A 57 -12.04 -7.61 6.94
N ALA A 58 -13.20 -8.02 6.42
CA ALA A 58 -13.31 -8.65 5.11
C ALA A 58 -12.80 -7.73 3.99
N PHE A 59 -13.18 -6.45 4.01
CA PHE A 59 -12.69 -5.45 3.06
C PHE A 59 -11.17 -5.22 3.15
N THR A 60 -10.63 -5.19 4.37
CA THR A 60 -9.19 -5.07 4.60
C THR A 60 -8.42 -6.23 3.98
N PHE A 61 -8.87 -7.47 4.19
CA PHE A 61 -8.27 -8.64 3.57
C PHE A 61 -8.48 -8.67 2.06
N GLN A 62 -9.66 -8.31 1.56
CA GLN A 62 -9.95 -8.23 0.13
C GLN A 62 -8.93 -7.32 -0.57
N ILE A 63 -8.81 -6.06 -0.13
CA ILE A 63 -7.90 -5.08 -0.75
C ILE A 63 -6.45 -5.57 -0.75
N TYR A 64 -6.01 -6.14 0.37
CA TYR A 64 -4.63 -6.62 0.50
C TYR A 64 -4.33 -7.83 -0.39
N PHE A 65 -5.16 -8.87 -0.31
CA PHE A 65 -4.92 -10.09 -1.07
C PHE A 65 -5.20 -9.93 -2.56
N ASP A 66 -6.12 -9.04 -2.93
CA ASP A 66 -6.38 -8.69 -4.32
C ASP A 66 -5.17 -8.01 -4.95
N PHE A 67 -4.68 -6.96 -4.32
CA PHE A 67 -3.59 -6.18 -4.88
C PHE A 67 -2.22 -6.85 -4.69
N SER A 68 -1.94 -7.49 -3.57
CA SER A 68 -0.70 -8.26 -3.40
C SER A 68 -0.67 -9.48 -4.32
N GLY A 69 -1.80 -10.13 -4.57
CA GLY A 69 -1.92 -11.22 -5.54
C GLY A 69 -1.63 -10.76 -6.96
N TYR A 70 -2.22 -9.64 -7.39
CA TYR A 70 -1.88 -8.99 -8.66
C TYR A 70 -0.39 -8.67 -8.78
N SER A 71 0.19 -8.11 -7.73
CA SER A 71 1.62 -7.75 -7.69
C SER A 71 2.52 -8.99 -7.82
N ASP A 72 2.19 -10.09 -7.10
CA ASP A 72 2.93 -11.35 -7.21
C ASP A 72 2.82 -11.95 -8.61
N MET A 73 1.65 -11.90 -9.24
CA MET A 73 1.49 -12.34 -10.63
C MET A 73 2.33 -11.51 -11.58
N ALA A 74 2.35 -10.18 -11.43
CA ALA A 74 3.14 -9.29 -12.27
C ALA A 74 4.66 -9.53 -12.11
N ILE A 75 5.14 -9.68 -10.86
CA ILE A 75 6.54 -10.00 -10.57
C ILE A 75 6.89 -11.40 -11.11
N GLY A 76 6.00 -12.37 -10.93
CA GLY A 76 6.16 -13.72 -11.48
C GLY A 76 6.30 -13.73 -13.00
N LEU A 77 5.46 -12.99 -13.72
CA LEU A 77 5.58 -12.80 -15.18
C LEU A 77 6.89 -12.09 -15.55
N GLY A 78 7.31 -11.08 -14.76
CA GLY A 78 8.61 -10.44 -14.98
C GLY A 78 9.75 -11.45 -14.96
N HIS A 79 9.81 -12.32 -13.99
CA HIS A 79 10.83 -13.39 -13.89
C HIS A 79 10.82 -14.35 -15.08
N LEU A 80 9.65 -14.66 -15.67
CA LEU A 80 9.56 -15.48 -16.88
C LEU A 80 10.31 -14.85 -18.07
N PHE A 81 10.36 -13.52 -18.14
CA PHE A 81 11.02 -12.77 -19.19
C PHE A 81 12.40 -12.22 -18.78
N GLY A 82 12.94 -12.65 -17.63
CA GLY A 82 14.23 -12.21 -17.14
C GLY A 82 14.26 -10.78 -16.57
N PHE A 83 13.11 -10.24 -16.15
CA PHE A 83 12.99 -8.96 -15.46
C PHE A 83 12.78 -9.12 -13.96
N HIS A 84 13.40 -8.23 -13.18
CA HIS A 84 13.30 -8.22 -11.73
C HIS A 84 12.57 -6.96 -11.27
N PHE A 85 11.27 -7.09 -11.05
CA PHE A 85 10.47 -6.00 -10.49
C PHE A 85 10.64 -5.94 -8.98
N LEU A 86 10.52 -4.72 -8.42
CA LEU A 86 10.55 -4.50 -6.98
C LEU A 86 9.34 -5.15 -6.30
N GLU A 87 9.54 -5.59 -5.05
CA GLU A 87 8.43 -5.96 -4.18
C GLU A 87 7.50 -4.76 -3.98
N ASN A 88 6.20 -5.04 -3.96
CA ASN A 88 5.20 -3.99 -3.82
C ASN A 88 4.54 -3.99 -2.43
N PHE A 89 4.66 -5.09 -1.70
CA PHE A 89 4.13 -5.27 -0.36
C PHE A 89 5.14 -5.99 0.54
N GLU A 90 5.36 -5.45 1.74
CA GLU A 90 6.26 -6.02 2.75
C GLU A 90 5.59 -5.98 4.13
N HIS A 91 4.68 -6.93 4.40
CA HIS A 91 3.96 -7.07 5.68
C HIS A 91 3.39 -5.73 6.23
N PRO A 92 2.54 -5.01 5.47
CA PRO A 92 2.11 -3.66 5.82
C PRO A 92 1.34 -3.60 7.15
N TYR A 93 0.61 -4.64 7.51
CA TYR A 93 -0.18 -4.68 8.76
C TYR A 93 0.65 -4.97 10.02
N GLU A 94 1.95 -5.20 9.90
CA GLU A 94 2.87 -5.22 11.04
C GLU A 94 3.40 -3.84 11.43
N SER A 95 2.99 -2.81 10.69
CA SER A 95 3.45 -1.43 10.88
C SER A 95 2.92 -0.83 12.18
N ARG A 96 3.73 0.02 12.80
CA ARG A 96 3.39 0.73 14.04
C ARG A 96 3.17 2.22 13.84
N THR A 97 3.34 2.69 12.62
CA THR A 97 3.11 4.08 12.22
C THR A 97 2.55 4.13 10.81
N VAL A 98 1.78 5.16 10.48
CA VAL A 98 1.28 5.37 9.13
C VAL A 98 2.43 5.59 8.14
N THR A 99 3.52 6.24 8.58
CA THR A 99 4.75 6.37 7.78
C THR A 99 5.35 5.00 7.44
N GLU A 100 5.40 4.07 8.39
CA GLU A 100 5.90 2.72 8.15
C GLU A 100 4.96 1.94 7.25
N PHE A 101 3.64 2.03 7.47
CA PHE A 101 2.64 1.39 6.65
C PHE A 101 2.82 1.74 5.15
N TRP A 102 2.92 3.01 4.80
CA TRP A 102 3.08 3.44 3.42
C TRP A 102 4.45 3.15 2.82
N ARG A 103 5.45 2.81 3.61
CA ARG A 103 6.73 2.27 3.11
C ARG A 103 6.65 0.80 2.75
N ARG A 104 5.65 0.09 3.27
CA ARG A 104 5.42 -1.35 3.09
C ARG A 104 4.24 -1.67 2.18
N TRP A 105 3.41 -0.67 1.90
CA TRP A 105 2.24 -0.75 1.02
C TRP A 105 2.48 0.00 -0.29
N HIS A 106 2.24 -0.67 -1.44
CA HIS A 106 2.39 -0.11 -2.78
C HIS A 106 3.73 0.60 -2.98
N ILE A 107 4.81 -0.11 -2.68
CA ILE A 107 6.19 0.41 -2.60
C ILE A 107 6.61 1.06 -3.92
N SER A 108 6.24 0.48 -5.07
CA SER A 108 6.57 1.03 -6.39
C SER A 108 5.98 2.43 -6.61
N LEU A 109 4.70 2.64 -6.25
CA LEU A 109 4.06 3.96 -6.35
C LEU A 109 4.69 4.96 -5.37
N GLY A 110 4.92 4.52 -4.12
CA GLY A 110 5.58 5.34 -3.09
C GLY A 110 6.98 5.79 -3.53
N THR A 111 7.75 4.88 -4.13
CA THR A 111 9.07 5.16 -4.69
C THR A 111 8.96 6.17 -5.84
N TRP A 112 8.03 5.98 -6.76
CA TRP A 112 7.82 6.88 -7.88
C TRP A 112 7.49 8.31 -7.41
N PHE A 113 6.50 8.47 -6.52
CA PHE A 113 6.16 9.79 -5.98
C PHE A 113 7.31 10.42 -5.20
N ARG A 114 8.09 9.62 -4.48
CA ARG A 114 9.28 10.10 -3.77
C ARG A 114 10.33 10.64 -4.75
N GLU A 115 10.66 9.91 -5.79
CA GLU A 115 11.76 10.24 -6.70
C GLU A 115 11.38 11.33 -7.69
N TYR A 116 10.16 11.29 -8.23
CA TYR A 116 9.75 12.20 -9.31
C TYR A 116 8.94 13.40 -8.84
N VAL A 117 8.44 13.42 -7.61
CA VAL A 117 7.68 14.55 -7.07
C VAL A 117 8.32 15.11 -5.79
N TYR A 118 8.48 14.29 -4.75
CA TYR A 118 8.91 14.79 -3.45
C TYR A 118 10.34 15.33 -3.47
N ILE A 119 11.29 14.59 -4.03
CA ILE A 119 12.70 14.99 -4.11
C ILE A 119 12.88 16.23 -5.01
N PRO A 120 12.31 16.29 -6.24
CA PRO A 120 12.38 17.49 -7.09
C PRO A 120 11.77 18.74 -6.46
N LEU A 121 10.72 18.61 -5.64
CA LEU A 121 10.14 19.74 -4.88
C LEU A 121 11.04 20.21 -3.72
N GLY A 122 12.22 19.58 -3.53
CA GLY A 122 13.18 19.91 -2.48
C GLY A 122 13.14 18.95 -1.28
N GLY A 123 12.22 18.01 -1.23
CA GLY A 123 12.12 17.00 -0.16
C GLY A 123 12.04 17.65 1.23
N ASN A 124 12.97 17.26 2.10
CA ASN A 124 13.12 17.79 3.47
C ASN A 124 14.30 18.78 3.64
N ARG A 125 14.92 19.23 2.52
CA ARG A 125 16.15 20.03 2.54
C ARG A 125 15.92 21.50 2.91
N HIS A 126 14.71 22.03 2.68
CA HIS A 126 14.38 23.47 2.82
C HIS A 126 13.52 23.79 4.06
N GLY A 127 13.74 23.05 5.15
CA GLY A 127 13.06 23.26 6.43
C GLY A 127 11.68 22.62 6.53
N LYS A 128 11.09 22.70 7.76
CA LYS A 128 9.85 21.97 8.09
C LYS A 128 8.63 22.44 7.29
N GLY A 129 8.47 23.75 7.05
CA GLY A 129 7.33 24.28 6.30
C GLY A 129 7.30 23.75 4.86
N ARG A 130 8.46 23.74 4.17
CA ARG A 130 8.56 23.20 2.82
C ARG A 130 8.31 21.70 2.79
N GLN A 131 8.79 20.97 3.80
CA GLN A 131 8.55 19.55 3.93
C GLN A 131 7.05 19.22 4.07
N ILE A 132 6.33 20.00 4.89
CA ILE A 132 4.87 19.86 5.07
C ILE A 132 4.14 20.11 3.75
N LEU A 133 4.48 21.20 3.04
CA LEU A 133 3.90 21.50 1.74
C LEU A 133 4.16 20.38 0.71
N ASN A 134 5.40 19.88 0.64
CA ASN A 134 5.75 18.81 -0.28
C ASN A 134 4.97 17.51 0.03
N LEU A 135 4.77 17.18 1.29
CA LEU A 135 3.93 16.04 1.70
C LEU A 135 2.47 16.23 1.28
N ALA A 136 1.91 17.42 1.52
CA ALA A 136 0.54 17.75 1.13
C ALA A 136 0.35 17.62 -0.40
N ILE A 137 1.30 18.14 -1.19
CA ILE A 137 1.27 18.02 -2.67
C ILE A 137 1.33 16.57 -3.10
N VAL A 138 2.26 15.78 -2.56
CA VAL A 138 2.41 14.36 -2.93
C VAL A 138 1.12 13.60 -2.65
N TRP A 139 0.52 13.78 -1.47
CA TRP A 139 -0.68 13.04 -1.09
C TRP A 139 -1.94 13.53 -1.80
N PHE A 140 -2.02 14.82 -2.11
CA PHE A 140 -3.06 15.34 -2.99
C PHE A 140 -2.97 14.69 -4.38
N LEU A 141 -1.78 14.64 -4.98
CA LEU A 141 -1.55 13.99 -6.26
C LEU A 141 -1.78 12.47 -6.21
N THR A 142 -1.42 11.83 -5.10
CA THR A 142 -1.73 10.40 -4.88
C THR A 142 -3.25 10.16 -4.86
N GLY A 143 -4.01 11.03 -4.21
CA GLY A 143 -5.47 10.98 -4.23
C GLY A 143 -6.03 11.12 -5.65
N LEU A 144 -5.58 12.11 -6.41
CA LEU A 144 -5.98 12.31 -7.82
C LEU A 144 -5.61 11.12 -8.72
N TRP A 145 -4.46 10.50 -8.46
CA TRP A 145 -4.02 9.32 -9.20
C TRP A 145 -4.97 8.13 -9.00
N HIS A 146 -5.53 7.97 -7.79
CA HIS A 146 -6.50 6.91 -7.49
C HIS A 146 -7.85 7.10 -8.20
N GLY A 147 -8.20 8.32 -8.57
CA GLY A 147 -9.43 8.61 -9.34
C GLY A 147 -9.86 10.06 -9.24
N ALA A 148 -10.56 10.53 -10.27
CA ALA A 148 -11.08 11.90 -10.38
C ALA A 148 -12.36 12.10 -9.54
N SER A 149 -12.35 11.68 -8.29
CA SER A 149 -13.46 11.84 -7.34
C SER A 149 -12.98 12.52 -6.06
N TRP A 150 -13.81 13.38 -5.51
CA TRP A 150 -13.54 14.05 -4.23
C TRP A 150 -13.24 13.08 -3.09
N ASN A 151 -13.82 11.88 -3.10
CA ASN A 151 -13.53 10.85 -2.10
C ASN A 151 -12.04 10.47 -2.08
N PHE A 152 -11.42 10.31 -3.25
CA PHE A 152 -9.98 9.99 -3.33
C PHE A 152 -9.10 11.17 -2.95
N VAL A 153 -9.48 12.39 -3.32
CA VAL A 153 -8.76 13.60 -2.92
C VAL A 153 -8.79 13.76 -1.40
N LEU A 154 -9.97 13.63 -0.79
CA LEU A 154 -10.12 13.72 0.67
C LEU A 154 -9.37 12.60 1.39
N TRP A 155 -9.39 11.39 0.84
CA TRP A 155 -8.60 10.25 1.33
C TRP A 155 -7.09 10.57 1.30
N GLY A 156 -6.57 11.10 0.20
CA GLY A 156 -5.17 11.51 0.10
C GLY A 156 -4.81 12.62 1.10
N LEU A 157 -5.66 13.64 1.23
CA LEU A 157 -5.45 14.73 2.20
C LEU A 157 -5.52 14.23 3.65
N TYR A 158 -6.39 13.27 3.96
CA TYR A 158 -6.45 12.62 5.28
C TYR A 158 -5.09 11.99 5.64
N TYR A 159 -4.49 11.21 4.73
CA TYR A 159 -3.16 10.65 4.98
C TYR A 159 -2.06 11.70 5.01
N ALA A 160 -2.17 12.78 4.23
CA ALA A 160 -1.25 13.91 4.34
C ALA A 160 -1.26 14.47 5.78
N VAL A 161 -2.44 14.70 6.36
CA VAL A 161 -2.57 15.20 7.74
C VAL A 161 -1.94 14.24 8.73
N LEU A 162 -2.25 12.94 8.66
CA LEU A 162 -1.66 11.94 9.58
C LEU A 162 -0.13 11.93 9.50
N LEU A 163 0.43 11.91 8.31
CA LEU A 163 1.89 11.89 8.10
C LEU A 163 2.57 13.18 8.55
N ILE A 164 1.91 14.31 8.40
CA ILE A 164 2.39 15.60 8.91
C ILE A 164 2.39 15.58 10.44
N LEU A 165 1.31 15.12 11.08
CA LEU A 165 1.22 15.00 12.54
C LEU A 165 2.28 14.04 13.09
N GLU A 166 2.50 12.91 12.42
CA GLU A 166 3.59 11.98 12.77
C GLU A 166 4.94 12.70 12.76
N LYS A 167 5.26 13.44 11.72
CA LYS A 167 6.55 14.15 11.59
C LYS A 167 6.72 15.31 12.58
N ILE A 168 5.65 15.97 12.99
CA ILE A 168 5.73 17.10 13.91
C ILE A 168 5.99 16.62 15.34
N PHE A 169 5.21 15.64 15.82
CA PHE A 169 5.29 15.21 17.22
C PHE A 169 4.97 13.75 17.48
N LEU A 170 4.07 13.11 16.69
CA LEU A 170 3.47 11.83 17.05
C LEU A 170 4.47 10.67 17.00
N LEU A 171 5.45 10.68 16.07
CA LEU A 171 6.49 9.67 16.01
C LEU A 171 7.29 9.59 17.32
N ARG A 172 7.64 10.75 17.90
CA ARG A 172 8.40 10.80 19.17
C ARG A 172 7.60 10.23 20.34
N TRP A 173 6.29 10.35 20.29
CA TRP A 173 5.40 9.79 21.31
C TRP A 173 5.22 8.29 21.10
N LEU A 174 4.97 7.84 19.87
CA LEU A 174 4.84 6.43 19.51
C LEU A 174 6.11 5.63 19.81
N ASP A 175 7.30 6.21 19.61
CA ASP A 175 8.58 5.58 19.94
C ASP A 175 8.74 5.27 21.44
N LYS A 176 8.07 6.06 22.30
CA LYS A 176 8.07 5.87 23.76
C LYS A 176 6.93 4.98 24.26
N ALA A 177 5.90 4.82 23.45
CA ALA A 177 4.71 4.03 23.81
C ALA A 177 4.97 2.52 23.63
N PRO A 178 4.22 1.66 24.36
CA PRO A 178 4.25 0.22 24.12
C PRO A 178 3.93 -0.12 22.67
N LYS A 179 4.54 -1.16 22.12
CA LYS A 179 4.42 -1.55 20.70
C LYS A 179 2.96 -1.72 20.24
N TRP A 180 2.11 -2.25 21.08
CA TRP A 180 0.69 -2.47 20.75
C TRP A 180 -0.07 -1.16 20.47
N VAL A 181 0.33 -0.04 21.11
CA VAL A 181 -0.28 1.28 20.85
C VAL A 181 -0.06 1.71 19.40
N GLY A 182 1.15 1.50 18.88
CA GLY A 182 1.46 1.79 17.48
C GLY A 182 0.62 0.95 16.52
N HIS A 183 0.43 -0.34 16.81
CA HIS A 183 -0.42 -1.20 15.98
C HIS A 183 -1.88 -0.75 15.98
N VAL A 184 -2.46 -0.46 17.15
CA VAL A 184 -3.84 0.05 17.27
C VAL A 184 -4.01 1.41 16.57
N TYR A 185 -2.99 2.25 16.59
CA TYR A 185 -3.01 3.53 15.89
C TYR A 185 -2.98 3.37 14.36
N THR A 186 -2.27 2.36 13.86
CA THR A 186 -2.01 2.20 12.41
C THR A 186 -3.08 1.38 11.70
N ILE A 187 -3.69 0.41 12.41
CA ILE A 187 -4.73 -0.49 11.93
C ILE A 187 -6.09 -0.05 12.44
#